data_81d8c61e9399c285abd3c48e71a9b73f
#
_entry.id   81d8c61e9399c285abd3c48e71a9b73f
#
_cell.length_a   1.000
_cell.length_b   1.000
_cell.length_c   1.000
_cell.angle_alpha   90.00
_cell.angle_beta   90.00
_cell.angle_gamma   90.00
#
_symmetry.space_group_name_H-M   'P 1'
#
loop_
_entity.id
_entity.type
_entity.pdbx_description
1 polymer ?
#
loop_
_entity_poly.entity_id
_entity_poly.type
_entity_poly.pdbx_seq_one_letter_code
_entity_poly.pdbx_strand_id
1 'polypeptide(L)'
;MNMTLTYKSTLFVLTIGIAILLFLQFKSCEPTYTSPTYSQGFVDSLNLDNNALVDEICDLHADISVLDSTLLFKKDRVIKGRETIKILEKSVVIHDTIIITYVSALNEQIKQLDTIVSIQDKKIGKQAEIIDKQDTIIVNKEKVSVELQKVVQTKDKRIKILKFERWLYPVVGIAATILIMK
;
A
#
# COMPACT_ATOMS: atom_id res chain seq x y z
N MET A 1 76.68 -19.56 -0.11
CA MET A 1 75.91 -18.33 -0.23
C MET A 1 74.53 -18.57 -0.83
N ASN A 2 73.82 -19.64 -0.47
CA ASN A 2 72.50 -19.99 -1.03
C ASN A 2 71.37 -20.18 -0.01
N MET A 3 71.63 -19.94 1.30
CA MET A 3 70.64 -20.17 2.36
C MET A 3 69.57 -19.06 2.43
N THR A 4 69.89 -17.86 2.01
CA THR A 4 68.95 -16.72 2.07
C THR A 4 67.88 -16.76 0.97
N LEU A 5 68.18 -17.42 -0.17
CA LEU A 5 67.23 -17.50 -1.29
C LEU A 5 66.15 -18.54 -1.03
N THR A 6 66.51 -19.68 -0.43
CA THR A 6 65.54 -20.72 -0.04
C THR A 6 64.59 -20.25 1.03
N TYR A 7 65.06 -19.49 2.03
CA TYR A 7 64.22 -18.93 3.09
C TYR A 7 63.18 -17.95 2.59
N LYS A 8 63.53 -17.06 1.68
CA LYS A 8 62.59 -16.11 1.05
C LYS A 8 61.53 -16.82 0.20
N SER A 9 61.93 -17.89 -0.51
CA SER A 9 61.00 -18.70 -1.30
C SER A 9 60.02 -19.47 -0.42
N THR A 10 60.46 -20.05 0.68
CA THR A 10 59.56 -20.76 1.61
C THR A 10 58.62 -19.81 2.34
N LEU A 11 59.05 -18.62 2.75
CA LEU A 11 58.19 -17.59 3.35
C LEU A 11 57.11 -17.14 2.40
N PHE A 12 57.43 -16.98 1.13
CA PHE A 12 56.48 -16.54 0.12
C PHE A 12 55.42 -17.61 -0.20
N VAL A 13 55.80 -18.88 -0.27
CA VAL A 13 54.86 -19.98 -0.45
C VAL A 13 53.91 -20.11 0.76
N LEU A 14 54.44 -19.89 1.98
CA LEU A 14 53.64 -19.94 3.21
C LEU A 14 52.61 -18.79 3.27
N THR A 15 52.99 -17.57 2.87
CA THR A 15 52.06 -16.42 2.82
C THR A 15 50.94 -16.62 1.83
N ILE A 16 51.23 -17.23 0.68
CA ILE A 16 50.23 -17.57 -0.32
C ILE A 16 49.31 -18.68 0.18
N GLY A 17 49.87 -19.71 0.82
CA GLY A 17 49.07 -20.77 1.42
C GLY A 17 48.08 -20.24 2.49
N ILE A 18 48.54 -19.32 3.33
CA ILE A 18 47.68 -18.65 4.32
C ILE A 18 46.61 -17.80 3.65
N ALA A 19 46.96 -17.06 2.59
CA ALA A 19 46.00 -16.26 1.86
C ALA A 19 44.91 -17.10 1.17
N ILE A 20 45.32 -18.28 0.63
CA ILE A 20 44.35 -19.23 0.03
C ILE A 20 43.48 -19.86 1.11
N LEU A 21 44.06 -20.24 2.28
CA LEU A 21 43.26 -20.77 3.39
C LEU A 21 42.28 -19.75 3.94
N LEU A 22 42.66 -18.52 4.12
CA LEU A 22 41.75 -17.42 4.51
C LEU A 22 40.66 -17.21 3.47
N PHE A 23 41.00 -17.27 2.19
CA PHE A 23 40.02 -17.14 1.11
C PHE A 23 39.01 -18.30 1.09
N LEU A 24 39.46 -19.51 1.33
CA LEU A 24 38.59 -20.69 1.45
C LEU A 24 37.70 -20.62 2.68
N GLN A 25 38.21 -20.12 3.81
CA GLN A 25 37.40 -19.89 5.01
C GLN A 25 36.34 -18.78 4.78
N PHE A 26 36.69 -17.70 4.09
CA PHE A 26 35.72 -16.69 3.70
C PHE A 26 34.63 -17.24 2.76
N LYS A 27 34.97 -18.19 1.91
CA LYS A 27 34.02 -18.83 0.99
C LYS A 27 33.11 -19.84 1.70
N SER A 28 33.61 -20.52 2.75
CA SER A 28 32.80 -21.45 3.57
C SER A 28 31.89 -20.71 4.57
N CYS A 29 32.15 -19.43 4.84
CA CYS A 29 31.26 -18.51 5.51
C CYS A 29 30.39 -17.72 4.52
N GLU A 30 30.08 -18.29 3.34
CA GLU A 30 28.91 -17.78 2.63
C GLU A 30 27.76 -17.90 3.64
N PRO A 31 27.22 -16.79 4.17
CA PRO A 31 25.93 -16.87 4.80
C PRO A 31 25.08 -17.54 3.73
N THR A 32 24.48 -18.66 4.06
CA THR A 32 23.42 -19.25 3.28
C THR A 32 22.43 -18.11 3.15
N TYR A 33 22.63 -17.28 2.11
CA TYR A 33 21.62 -16.31 1.69
C TYR A 33 20.48 -17.20 1.20
N THR A 34 19.71 -17.71 2.16
CA THR A 34 18.33 -17.89 1.88
C THR A 34 17.94 -16.54 1.34
N SER A 35 17.98 -16.43 0.03
CA SER A 35 17.27 -15.36 -0.69
C SER A 35 16.06 -15.14 0.18
N PRO A 36 15.85 -13.94 0.80
CA PRO A 36 14.61 -13.76 1.51
C PRO A 36 13.60 -14.26 0.51
N THR A 37 12.99 -15.40 0.85
CA THR A 37 11.95 -15.96 0.02
C THR A 37 10.88 -14.92 0.22
N TYR A 38 11.09 -13.86 -0.54
CA TYR A 38 10.10 -12.84 -0.76
C TYR A 38 8.97 -13.68 -1.30
N SER A 39 8.07 -14.03 -0.41
CA SER A 39 7.00 -14.88 -0.84
C SER A 39 6.22 -13.98 -1.77
N GLN A 40 6.49 -14.17 -3.06
CA GLN A 40 5.66 -13.61 -4.13
C GLN A 40 4.20 -13.72 -3.69
N GLY A 41 3.86 -14.83 -3.03
CA GLY A 41 2.56 -15.05 -2.42
C GLY A 41 2.13 -14.02 -1.38
N PHE A 42 3.03 -13.40 -0.60
CA PHE A 42 2.63 -12.34 0.33
C PHE A 42 2.22 -11.05 -0.39
N VAL A 43 2.97 -10.66 -1.43
CA VAL A 43 2.61 -9.49 -2.25
C VAL A 43 1.36 -9.76 -3.06
N ASP A 44 1.26 -10.97 -3.62
CA ASP A 44 0.09 -11.37 -4.40
C ASP A 44 -1.15 -11.41 -3.52
N SER A 45 -1.05 -11.91 -2.28
CA SER A 45 -2.13 -11.86 -1.29
C SER A 45 -2.55 -10.43 -0.96
N LEU A 46 -1.60 -9.53 -0.64
CA LEU A 46 -1.91 -8.13 -0.34
C LEU A 46 -2.51 -7.39 -1.56
N ASN A 47 -2.07 -7.73 -2.76
CA ASN A 47 -2.64 -7.14 -3.97
C ASN A 47 -4.07 -7.66 -4.21
N LEU A 48 -4.33 -8.94 -3.93
CA LEU A 48 -5.67 -9.51 -4.02
C LEU A 48 -6.61 -8.85 -3.01
N ASP A 49 -6.16 -8.71 -1.75
CA ASP A 49 -6.93 -8.03 -0.69
C ASP A 49 -7.21 -6.57 -1.08
N ASN A 50 -6.22 -5.85 -1.62
CA ASN A 50 -6.41 -4.48 -2.07
C ASN A 50 -7.39 -4.38 -3.23
N ASN A 51 -7.38 -5.32 -4.17
CA ASN A 51 -8.34 -5.35 -5.28
C ASN A 51 -9.76 -5.58 -4.76
N ALA A 52 -9.96 -6.51 -3.82
CA ALA A 52 -11.25 -6.73 -3.18
C ALA A 52 -11.77 -5.47 -2.47
N LEU A 53 -10.89 -4.76 -1.75
CA LEU A 53 -11.25 -3.49 -1.10
C LEU A 53 -11.60 -2.39 -2.11
N VAL A 54 -10.94 -2.35 -3.26
CA VAL A 54 -11.28 -1.41 -4.36
C VAL A 54 -12.65 -1.70 -4.93
N ASP A 55 -12.98 -2.99 -5.16
CA ASP A 55 -14.29 -3.39 -5.65
C ASP A 55 -15.40 -3.00 -4.65
N GLU A 56 -15.20 -3.25 -3.35
CA GLU A 56 -16.13 -2.82 -2.30
C GLU A 56 -16.28 -1.29 -2.23
N ILE A 57 -15.21 -0.52 -2.44
CA ILE A 57 -15.28 0.94 -2.53
C ILE A 57 -16.11 1.37 -3.73
N CYS A 58 -15.98 0.70 -4.88
CA CYS A 58 -16.78 0.97 -6.07
C CYS A 58 -18.28 0.74 -5.81
N ASP A 59 -18.63 -0.35 -5.13
CA ASP A 59 -20.02 -0.65 -4.73
C ASP A 59 -20.58 0.41 -3.78
N LEU A 60 -19.80 0.84 -2.79
CA LEU A 60 -20.18 1.91 -1.87
C LEU A 60 -20.39 3.25 -2.60
N HIS A 61 -19.58 3.55 -3.60
CA HIS A 61 -19.78 4.75 -4.43
C HIS A 61 -21.05 4.67 -5.27
N ALA A 62 -21.37 3.49 -5.82
CA ALA A 62 -22.64 3.27 -6.51
C ALA A 62 -23.84 3.50 -5.58
N ASP A 63 -23.79 2.95 -4.37
CA ASP A 63 -24.80 3.16 -3.34
C ASP A 63 -24.97 4.65 -2.97
N ILE A 64 -23.85 5.37 -2.80
CA ILE A 64 -23.88 6.83 -2.55
C ILE A 64 -24.57 7.56 -3.69
N SER A 65 -24.31 7.19 -4.93
CA SER A 65 -24.96 7.80 -6.12
C SER A 65 -26.48 7.59 -6.09
N VAL A 66 -26.95 6.41 -5.72
CA VAL A 66 -28.38 6.13 -5.53
C VAL A 66 -28.98 6.99 -4.41
N LEU A 67 -28.28 7.11 -3.29
CA LEU A 67 -28.70 7.96 -2.17
C LEU A 67 -28.77 9.43 -2.58
N ASP A 68 -27.80 9.94 -3.37
CA ASP A 68 -27.80 11.30 -3.89
C ASP A 68 -28.99 11.57 -4.81
N SER A 69 -29.30 10.65 -5.71
CA SER A 69 -30.49 10.76 -6.58
C SER A 69 -31.79 10.82 -5.76
N THR A 70 -31.88 9.95 -4.74
CA THR A 70 -33.03 9.93 -3.82
C THR A 70 -33.13 11.24 -3.03
N LEU A 71 -31.99 11.76 -2.57
CA LEU A 71 -31.90 13.02 -1.83
C LEU A 71 -32.39 14.21 -2.68
N LEU A 72 -31.96 14.27 -3.94
CA LEU A 72 -32.42 15.32 -4.88
C LEU A 72 -33.94 15.29 -5.06
N PHE A 73 -34.48 14.08 -5.26
CA PHE A 73 -35.94 13.93 -5.40
C PHE A 73 -36.68 14.35 -4.12
N LYS A 74 -36.18 14.00 -2.94
CA LYS A 74 -36.79 14.41 -1.66
C LYS A 74 -36.69 15.93 -1.44
N LYS A 75 -35.55 16.55 -1.78
CA LYS A 75 -35.38 18.00 -1.69
C LYS A 75 -36.38 18.76 -2.59
N ASP A 76 -36.59 18.30 -3.83
CA ASP A 76 -37.59 18.86 -4.72
C ASP A 76 -38.99 18.81 -4.11
N ARG A 77 -39.36 17.68 -3.48
CA ARG A 77 -40.66 17.55 -2.76
C ARG A 77 -40.76 18.50 -1.59
N VAL A 78 -39.69 18.73 -0.82
CA VAL A 78 -39.68 19.71 0.27
C VAL A 78 -39.88 21.13 -0.25
N ILE A 79 -39.24 21.49 -1.36
CA ILE A 79 -39.41 22.82 -1.99
C ILE A 79 -40.88 23.03 -2.41
N LYS A 80 -41.44 22.06 -3.12
CA LYS A 80 -42.87 22.13 -3.54
C LYS A 80 -43.80 22.19 -2.33
N GLY A 81 -43.53 21.42 -1.27
CA GLY A 81 -44.32 21.49 -0.04
C GLY A 81 -44.25 22.85 0.65
N ARG A 82 -43.05 23.48 0.68
CA ARG A 82 -42.92 24.88 1.19
C ARG A 82 -43.72 25.89 0.42
N GLU A 83 -43.78 25.77 -0.92
CA GLU A 83 -44.60 26.63 -1.75
C GLU A 83 -46.08 26.44 -1.43
N THR A 84 -46.54 25.19 -1.25
CA THR A 84 -47.91 24.90 -0.85
C THR A 84 -48.23 25.50 0.51
N ILE A 85 -47.32 25.38 1.51
CA ILE A 85 -47.50 25.99 2.83
C ILE A 85 -47.64 27.52 2.73
N LYS A 86 -46.76 28.17 1.97
CA LYS A 86 -46.85 29.66 1.74
C LYS A 86 -48.18 30.08 1.12
N ILE A 87 -48.73 29.28 0.22
CA ILE A 87 -50.07 29.54 -0.36
C ILE A 87 -51.15 29.39 0.72
N LEU A 88 -51.07 28.32 1.51
CA LEU A 88 -52.03 28.09 2.59
C LEU A 88 -51.94 29.15 3.70
N GLU A 89 -50.73 29.61 4.07
CA GLU A 89 -50.53 30.71 5.03
C GLU A 89 -51.24 31.99 4.59
N LYS A 90 -51.20 32.32 3.32
CA LYS A 90 -51.90 33.50 2.74
C LYS A 90 -53.41 33.33 2.76
N SER A 91 -53.91 32.10 2.81
CA SER A 91 -55.34 31.76 2.77
C SER A 91 -55.96 31.57 4.16
N VAL A 92 -55.15 31.50 5.21
CA VAL A 92 -55.55 31.13 6.61
C VAL A 92 -56.53 32.12 7.26
N VAL A 93 -56.86 33.21 6.60
CA VAL A 93 -57.71 34.26 7.27
C VAL A 93 -59.16 33.83 7.52
N ILE A 94 -59.65 32.67 7.03
CA ILE A 94 -61.12 32.52 6.97
C ILE A 94 -61.72 31.16 7.44
N HIS A 95 -61.08 29.98 7.56
CA HIS A 95 -61.79 28.75 7.93
C HIS A 95 -60.93 27.65 8.59
N ASP A 96 -61.52 26.94 9.57
CA ASP A 96 -60.93 25.76 10.31
C ASP A 96 -60.42 24.66 9.40
N THR A 97 -61.06 24.44 8.24
CA THR A 97 -60.63 23.47 7.23
C THR A 97 -59.26 23.79 6.64
N ILE A 98 -58.92 25.06 6.52
CA ILE A 98 -57.61 25.52 6.00
C ILE A 98 -56.52 25.25 7.02
N ILE A 99 -56.80 25.41 8.31
CA ILE A 99 -55.88 25.13 9.39
C ILE A 99 -55.51 23.62 9.41
N ILE A 100 -56.51 22.74 9.25
CA ILE A 100 -56.27 21.27 9.20
C ILE A 100 -55.36 20.92 8.00
N THR A 101 -55.63 21.52 6.82
CA THR A 101 -54.85 21.29 5.62
C THR A 101 -53.40 21.80 5.79
N TYR A 102 -53.26 22.97 6.44
CA TYR A 102 -51.92 23.54 6.75
C TYR A 102 -51.12 22.65 7.70
N VAL A 103 -51.72 22.18 8.79
CA VAL A 103 -51.08 21.27 9.72
C VAL A 103 -50.69 19.95 9.05
N SER A 104 -51.55 19.41 8.19
CA SER A 104 -51.26 18.22 7.41
C SER A 104 -50.07 18.41 6.48
N ALA A 105 -49.98 19.55 5.79
CA ALA A 105 -48.87 19.90 4.90
C ALA A 105 -47.57 20.08 5.69
N LEU A 106 -47.59 20.68 6.87
CA LEU A 106 -46.43 20.79 7.76
C LEU A 106 -45.94 19.40 8.23
N ASN A 107 -46.85 18.54 8.66
CA ASN A 107 -46.51 17.19 9.11
C ASN A 107 -45.86 16.37 7.98
N GLU A 108 -46.38 16.49 6.74
CA GLU A 108 -45.76 15.82 5.60
C GLU A 108 -44.38 16.39 5.29
N GLN A 109 -44.14 17.70 5.43
CA GLN A 109 -42.83 18.29 5.31
C GLN A 109 -41.84 17.80 6.34
N ILE A 110 -42.23 17.73 7.62
CA ILE A 110 -41.42 17.20 8.68
C ILE A 110 -41.00 15.76 8.33
N LYS A 111 -41.98 14.91 7.94
CA LYS A 111 -41.68 13.54 7.51
C LYS A 111 -40.70 13.44 6.33
N GLN A 112 -40.80 14.37 5.36
CA GLN A 112 -39.83 14.41 4.25
C GLN A 112 -38.42 14.84 4.73
N LEU A 113 -38.35 15.81 5.66
CA LEU A 113 -37.09 16.25 6.26
C LEU A 113 -36.43 15.12 7.07
N ASP A 114 -37.19 14.40 7.90
CA ASP A 114 -36.69 13.24 8.63
C ASP A 114 -36.12 12.17 7.70
N THR A 115 -36.79 11.96 6.56
CA THR A 115 -36.29 11.03 5.55
C THR A 115 -34.97 11.52 4.94
N ILE A 116 -34.85 12.83 4.67
CA ILE A 116 -33.61 13.44 4.15
C ILE A 116 -32.46 13.26 5.15
N VAL A 117 -32.71 13.53 6.43
CA VAL A 117 -31.71 13.33 7.49
C VAL A 117 -31.26 11.88 7.53
N SER A 118 -32.19 10.93 7.53
CA SER A 118 -31.88 9.50 7.54
C SER A 118 -31.03 9.07 6.31
N ILE A 119 -31.31 9.63 5.12
CA ILE A 119 -30.51 9.35 3.93
C ILE A 119 -29.08 9.94 4.07
N GLN A 120 -28.98 11.16 4.60
CA GLN A 120 -27.69 11.80 4.82
C GLN A 120 -26.83 11.02 5.84
N ASP A 121 -27.43 10.53 6.92
CA ASP A 121 -26.76 9.71 7.91
C ASP A 121 -26.22 8.41 7.29
N LYS A 122 -27.03 7.74 6.45
CA LYS A 122 -26.55 6.55 5.71
C LYS A 122 -25.41 6.88 4.77
N LYS A 123 -25.46 8.04 4.09
CA LYS A 123 -24.39 8.48 3.21
C LYS A 123 -23.09 8.73 3.98
N ILE A 124 -23.18 9.42 5.13
CA ILE A 124 -22.03 9.65 6.01
C ILE A 124 -21.43 8.33 6.47
N GLY A 125 -22.26 7.37 6.89
CA GLY A 125 -21.79 6.04 7.28
C GLY A 125 -21.02 5.33 6.16
N LYS A 126 -21.54 5.34 4.91
CA LYS A 126 -20.85 4.75 3.76
C LYS A 126 -19.55 5.48 3.40
N GLN A 127 -19.51 6.78 3.54
CA GLN A 127 -18.28 7.56 3.33
C GLN A 127 -17.22 7.22 4.37
N ALA A 128 -17.60 7.06 5.64
CA ALA A 128 -16.69 6.63 6.70
C ALA A 128 -16.12 5.23 6.42
N GLU A 129 -16.94 4.30 5.92
CA GLU A 129 -16.50 2.97 5.52
C GLU A 129 -15.50 3.01 4.35
N ILE A 130 -15.72 3.88 3.36
CA ILE A 130 -14.77 4.08 2.26
C ILE A 130 -13.41 4.57 2.79
N ILE A 131 -13.40 5.52 3.72
CA ILE A 131 -12.17 6.04 4.32
C ILE A 131 -11.41 4.92 5.03
N ASP A 132 -12.07 4.11 5.83
CA ASP A 132 -11.45 2.98 6.55
C ASP A 132 -10.80 1.97 5.59
N LYS A 133 -11.50 1.65 4.49
CA LYS A 133 -10.95 0.76 3.44
C LYS A 133 -9.75 1.40 2.72
N GLN A 134 -9.80 2.69 2.43
CA GLN A 134 -8.68 3.41 1.82
C GLN A 134 -7.46 3.43 2.74
N ASP A 135 -7.65 3.64 4.05
CA ASP A 135 -6.58 3.58 5.03
C ASP A 135 -5.95 2.18 5.08
N THR A 136 -6.76 1.13 5.00
CA THR A 136 -6.28 -0.25 4.91
C THR A 136 -5.41 -0.47 3.67
N ILE A 137 -5.83 0.04 2.51
CA ILE A 137 -5.05 -0.03 1.26
C ILE A 137 -3.71 0.70 1.41
N ILE A 138 -3.69 1.87 2.04
CA ILE A 138 -2.46 2.64 2.28
C ILE A 138 -1.49 1.82 3.13
N VAL A 139 -1.95 1.27 4.25
CA VAL A 139 -1.14 0.42 5.14
C VAL A 139 -0.58 -0.80 4.40
N ASN A 140 -1.37 -1.45 3.56
CA ASN A 140 -0.92 -2.59 2.77
C ASN A 140 0.15 -2.18 1.74
N LYS A 141 -0.02 -1.04 1.07
CA LYS A 141 0.99 -0.51 0.13
C LYS A 141 2.29 -0.14 0.83
N GLU A 142 2.23 0.39 2.04
CA GLU A 142 3.42 0.67 2.85
C GLU A 142 4.17 -0.61 3.20
N LYS A 143 3.47 -1.68 3.61
CA LYS A 143 4.09 -2.99 3.87
C LYS A 143 4.80 -3.53 2.63
N VAL A 144 4.15 -3.47 1.47
CA VAL A 144 4.76 -3.88 0.19
C VAL A 144 6.01 -3.04 -0.11
N SER A 145 5.95 -1.73 0.09
CA SER A 145 7.08 -0.83 -0.14
C SER A 145 8.28 -1.18 0.74
N VAL A 146 8.05 -1.42 2.03
CA VAL A 146 9.10 -1.82 2.98
C VAL A 146 9.75 -3.14 2.56
N GLU A 147 8.96 -4.13 2.16
CA GLU A 147 9.49 -5.42 1.71
C GLU A 147 10.28 -5.29 0.39
N LEU A 148 9.82 -4.49 -0.55
CA LEU A 148 10.56 -4.19 -1.77
C LEU A 148 11.91 -3.51 -1.48
N GLN A 149 11.95 -2.57 -0.53
CA GLN A 149 13.21 -1.94 -0.11
C GLN A 149 14.20 -2.96 0.45
N LYS A 150 13.75 -3.92 1.26
CA LYS A 150 14.62 -5.00 1.76
C LYS A 150 15.19 -5.84 0.61
N VAL A 151 14.38 -6.18 -0.38
CA VAL A 151 14.83 -6.91 -1.58
C VAL A 151 15.87 -6.12 -2.36
N VAL A 152 15.63 -4.83 -2.59
CA VAL A 152 16.58 -3.95 -3.28
C VAL A 152 17.91 -3.90 -2.52
N GLN A 153 17.88 -3.65 -1.21
CA GLN A 153 19.09 -3.64 -0.38
C GLN A 153 19.87 -4.96 -0.43
N THR A 154 19.17 -6.09 -0.42
CA THR A 154 19.79 -7.41 -0.52
C THR A 154 20.43 -7.61 -1.89
N LYS A 155 19.74 -7.22 -2.97
CA LYS A 155 20.29 -7.28 -4.33
C LYS A 155 21.50 -6.37 -4.49
N ASP A 156 21.48 -5.16 -3.94
CA ASP A 156 22.61 -4.24 -3.97
C ASP A 156 23.84 -4.78 -3.25
N LYS A 157 23.66 -5.42 -2.08
CA LYS A 157 24.74 -6.11 -1.38
C LYS A 157 25.32 -7.21 -2.24
N ARG A 158 24.49 -8.03 -2.88
CA ARG A 158 24.95 -9.10 -3.78
C ARG A 158 25.69 -8.56 -5.00
N ILE A 159 25.21 -7.48 -5.61
CA ILE A 159 25.91 -6.81 -6.73
C ILE A 159 27.28 -6.31 -6.29
N LYS A 160 27.42 -5.74 -5.10
CA LYS A 160 28.71 -5.29 -4.56
C LYS A 160 29.68 -6.45 -4.38
N ILE A 161 29.22 -7.58 -3.84
CA ILE A 161 30.01 -8.81 -3.68
C ILE A 161 30.47 -9.33 -5.04
N LEU A 162 29.55 -9.47 -6.00
CA LEU A 162 29.88 -9.94 -7.35
C LEU A 162 30.86 -9.02 -8.08
N LYS A 163 30.75 -7.70 -7.90
CA LYS A 163 31.72 -6.73 -8.46
C LYS A 163 33.10 -6.91 -7.84
N PHE A 164 33.16 -7.14 -6.53
CA PHE A 164 34.41 -7.40 -5.82
C PHE A 164 35.04 -8.71 -6.27
N GLU A 165 34.29 -9.79 -6.37
CA GLU A 165 34.74 -11.08 -6.89
C GLU A 165 35.29 -10.96 -8.32
N ARG A 166 34.55 -10.28 -9.18
CA ARG A 166 34.96 -10.04 -10.58
C ARG A 166 36.29 -9.29 -10.69
N TRP A 167 36.59 -8.39 -9.75
CA TRP A 167 37.86 -7.70 -9.68
C TRP A 167 38.99 -8.60 -9.12
N LEU A 168 38.67 -9.47 -8.16
CA LEU A 168 39.64 -10.32 -7.48
C LEU A 168 40.19 -11.45 -8.38
N TYR A 169 39.36 -12.04 -9.24
CA TYR A 169 39.76 -13.14 -10.13
C TYR A 169 40.96 -12.81 -11.02
N PRO A 170 41.00 -11.68 -11.77
CA PRO A 170 42.16 -11.36 -12.59
C PRO A 170 43.41 -11.08 -11.75
N VAL A 171 43.28 -10.50 -10.55
CA VAL A 171 44.43 -10.21 -9.69
C VAL A 171 45.06 -11.52 -9.20
N VAL A 172 44.25 -12.48 -8.78
CA VAL A 172 44.72 -13.81 -8.36
C VAL A 172 45.33 -14.58 -9.54
N GLY A 173 44.73 -14.48 -10.72
CA GLY A 173 45.25 -15.10 -11.94
C GLY A 173 46.65 -14.56 -12.35
N ILE A 174 46.82 -13.25 -12.29
CA ILE A 174 48.12 -12.60 -12.59
C ILE A 174 49.16 -13.01 -11.54
N ALA A 175 48.81 -13.02 -10.26
CA ALA A 175 49.73 -13.45 -9.21
C ALA A 175 50.15 -14.92 -9.36
N ALA A 176 49.23 -15.80 -9.75
CA ALA A 176 49.52 -17.20 -10.00
C ALA A 176 50.44 -17.40 -11.20
N THR A 177 50.22 -16.68 -12.31
CA THR A 177 51.10 -16.77 -13.49
C THR A 177 52.50 -16.26 -13.22
N ILE A 178 52.67 -15.19 -12.47
CA ILE A 178 54.01 -14.69 -12.09
C ILE A 178 54.76 -15.74 -11.22
N LEU A 179 54.04 -16.51 -10.43
CA LEU A 179 54.59 -17.52 -9.53
C LEU A 179 55.06 -18.78 -10.28
N ILE A 180 54.40 -19.14 -11.39
CA ILE A 180 54.69 -20.29 -12.23
C ILE A 180 55.88 -19.99 -13.17
N MET A 181 56.06 -18.71 -13.57
CA MET A 181 57.15 -18.29 -14.46
C MET A 181 58.52 -18.05 -13.78
N LYS A 182 58.59 -18.20 -12.45
CA LYS A 182 59.83 -18.09 -11.67
C LYS A 182 60.36 -19.47 -11.23
#